data_b3ab2ebc4fae1a6ba6b33690f9985d5d
#
_entry.id   b3ab2ebc4fae1a6ba6b33690f9985d5d
#
_cell.length_a   1.000
_cell.length_b   1.000
_cell.length_c   1.000
_cell.angle_alpha   90.00
_cell.angle_beta   90.00
_cell.angle_gamma   90.00
#
_symmetry.space_group_name_H-M   'P 1'
#
loop_
_entity.id
_entity.type
_entity.pdbx_description
1 polymer ?
#
loop_
_entity_poly.entity_id
_entity_poly.type
_entity_poly.pdbx_seq_one_letter_code
_entity_poly.pdbx_strand_id
1 'polypeptide(L)'
;MTSSAGFPSASIVIVVPTLDSYLLLPRLVASLKQQTWPHWRVIFIDGPSKPAHRRWIADLCALDPRFQWRPQDPTEPGIFGAMNQGFSLATNPETWLLFWGSDDWAASPQVFEKMVNLLQAAWSRGGDPDLLVATGRYVKPTDAAAVTTPILGRCSVFRWSHSFRRSLFLGSTPPHQASLIGPGARKHLARYAAGFRLSADLDYFLQLSRWPDLQVECIDLELVHMQSGGVSGRESRRRFQEVRLAYGRAFGWLWWLPYGLRYVQRLTSMLRQ
;
A
#
# COMPACT_ATOMS: atom_id res chain seq x y z
N MET A 1 34.36 -15.32 -14.40
CA MET A 1 33.18 -15.20 -15.29
C MET A 1 31.96 -15.05 -14.37
N THR A 2 31.62 -13.84 -13.99
CA THR A 2 30.43 -13.55 -13.20
C THR A 2 29.25 -13.58 -14.15
N SER A 3 28.38 -14.59 -13.98
CA SER A 3 27.08 -14.65 -14.63
C SER A 3 26.35 -13.32 -14.38
N SER A 4 26.10 -12.55 -15.43
CA SER A 4 25.17 -11.43 -15.36
C SER A 4 23.77 -12.02 -15.19
N ALA A 5 23.42 -12.34 -13.95
CA ALA A 5 22.02 -12.60 -13.63
C ALA A 5 21.27 -11.30 -13.96
N GLY A 6 20.51 -11.31 -15.06
CA GLY A 6 19.69 -10.18 -15.45
C GLY A 6 18.74 -9.84 -14.30
N PHE A 7 18.39 -8.58 -14.15
CA PHE A 7 17.40 -8.14 -13.17
C PHE A 7 16.13 -8.99 -13.30
N PRO A 8 15.67 -9.64 -12.23
CA PRO A 8 14.43 -10.42 -12.28
C PRO A 8 13.30 -9.51 -12.77
N SER A 9 12.53 -9.97 -13.72
CA SER A 9 11.37 -9.22 -14.26
C SER A 9 10.39 -8.96 -13.11
N ALA A 10 10.44 -7.77 -12.52
CA ALA A 10 9.61 -7.41 -11.37
C ALA A 10 8.11 -7.56 -11.71
N SER A 11 7.47 -8.55 -11.13
CA SER A 11 6.03 -8.77 -11.26
C SER A 11 5.31 -8.06 -10.12
N ILE A 12 4.34 -7.20 -10.45
CA ILE A 12 3.57 -6.42 -9.47
C ILE A 12 2.23 -7.09 -9.25
N VAL A 13 1.92 -7.42 -8.01
CA VAL A 13 0.60 -7.91 -7.60
C VAL A 13 -0.07 -6.87 -6.72
N ILE A 14 -1.21 -6.36 -7.19
CA ILE A 14 -2.04 -5.43 -6.46
C ILE A 14 -3.16 -6.22 -5.78
N VAL A 15 -3.18 -6.24 -4.46
CA VAL A 15 -4.25 -6.85 -3.66
C VAL A 15 -5.25 -5.79 -3.29
N VAL A 16 -6.51 -6.01 -3.64
CA VAL A 16 -7.60 -5.06 -3.42
C VAL A 16 -8.70 -5.75 -2.60
N PRO A 17 -8.80 -5.46 -1.30
CA PRO A 17 -9.95 -5.85 -0.50
C PRO A 17 -11.22 -5.18 -1.04
N THR A 18 -12.28 -5.95 -1.24
CA THR A 18 -13.57 -5.45 -1.75
C THR A 18 -14.74 -5.86 -0.84
N LEU A 19 -15.70 -4.97 -0.70
CA LEU A 19 -16.99 -5.25 -0.07
C LEU A 19 -18.02 -4.26 -0.63
N ASP A 20 -18.92 -4.73 -1.50
CA ASP A 20 -19.96 -3.91 -2.15
C ASP A 20 -19.44 -2.62 -2.83
N SER A 21 -18.19 -2.63 -3.30
CA SER A 21 -17.47 -1.44 -3.79
C SER A 21 -17.42 -1.32 -5.32
N TYR A 22 -18.22 -2.08 -6.07
CA TYR A 22 -18.16 -2.14 -7.55
C TYR A 22 -18.33 -0.78 -8.25
N LEU A 23 -18.97 0.19 -7.61
CA LEU A 23 -19.11 1.55 -8.15
C LEU A 23 -17.80 2.37 -8.07
N LEU A 24 -16.86 1.99 -7.22
CA LEU A 24 -15.56 2.63 -7.06
C LEU A 24 -14.50 2.02 -7.98
N LEU A 25 -14.60 0.72 -8.25
CA LEU A 25 -13.62 -0.06 -9.01
C LEU A 25 -13.37 0.39 -10.47
N PRO A 26 -14.33 0.97 -11.23
CA PRO A 26 -14.09 1.37 -12.61
C PRO A 26 -12.88 2.28 -12.81
N ARG A 27 -12.66 3.22 -11.89
CA ARG A 27 -11.52 4.14 -11.94
C ARG A 27 -10.19 3.44 -11.71
N LEU A 28 -10.11 2.58 -10.67
CA LEU A 28 -8.96 1.73 -10.40
C LEU A 28 -8.62 0.90 -11.65
N VAL A 29 -9.60 0.19 -12.19
CA VAL A 29 -9.44 -0.69 -13.36
C VAL A 29 -8.97 0.09 -14.59
N ALA A 30 -9.58 1.25 -14.87
CA ALA A 30 -9.19 2.08 -16.00
C ALA A 30 -7.74 2.57 -15.89
N SER A 31 -7.31 3.00 -14.70
CA SER A 31 -5.95 3.47 -14.46
C SER A 31 -4.90 2.36 -14.60
N LEU A 32 -5.25 1.14 -14.23
CA LEU A 32 -4.37 -0.02 -14.36
C LEU A 32 -4.28 -0.52 -15.80
N LYS A 33 -5.40 -0.56 -16.54
CA LYS A 33 -5.41 -0.93 -17.97
C LYS A 33 -4.56 -0.01 -18.83
N GLN A 34 -4.34 1.24 -18.41
CA GLN A 34 -3.50 2.22 -19.09
C GLN A 34 -2.00 2.08 -18.77
N GLN A 35 -1.61 1.22 -17.84
CA GLN A 35 -0.19 1.09 -17.47
C GLN A 35 0.65 0.59 -18.65
N THR A 36 1.77 1.28 -18.91
CA THR A 36 2.74 0.92 -19.94
C THR A 36 3.56 -0.33 -19.57
N TRP A 37 3.80 -0.55 -18.27
CA TRP A 37 4.45 -1.77 -17.76
C TRP A 37 3.46 -2.93 -17.81
N PRO A 38 3.74 -4.04 -18.51
CA PRO A 38 2.76 -5.11 -18.72
C PRO A 38 2.69 -6.16 -17.60
N HIS A 39 3.73 -6.27 -16.76
CA HIS A 39 3.87 -7.36 -15.77
C HIS A 39 3.21 -7.01 -14.44
N TRP A 40 1.89 -6.82 -14.45
CA TRP A 40 1.08 -6.61 -13.25
C TRP A 40 -0.18 -7.47 -13.28
N ARG A 41 -0.72 -7.75 -12.11
CA ARG A 41 -2.04 -8.38 -11.93
C ARG A 41 -2.72 -7.84 -10.69
N VAL A 42 -4.04 -7.91 -10.67
CA VAL A 42 -4.89 -7.54 -9.54
C VAL A 42 -5.53 -8.79 -8.97
N ILE A 43 -5.56 -8.90 -7.64
CA ILE A 43 -6.32 -9.92 -6.93
C ILE A 43 -7.33 -9.21 -6.05
N PHE A 44 -8.61 -9.27 -6.43
CA PHE A 44 -9.71 -8.84 -5.58
C PHE A 44 -9.97 -9.90 -4.52
N ILE A 45 -9.87 -9.53 -3.24
CA ILE A 45 -10.26 -10.37 -2.11
C ILE A 45 -11.59 -9.84 -1.60
N ASP A 46 -12.66 -10.54 -1.97
CA ASP A 46 -14.02 -10.05 -1.78
C ASP A 46 -14.65 -10.62 -0.51
N GLY A 47 -15.08 -9.73 0.36
CA GLY A 47 -15.91 -10.05 1.51
C GLY A 47 -17.29 -10.58 1.11
N PRO A 48 -18.25 -10.67 2.04
CA PRO A 48 -19.61 -11.18 1.76
C PRO A 48 -20.45 -10.14 0.98
N SER A 49 -20.00 -9.78 -0.23
CA SER A 49 -20.64 -8.79 -1.10
C SER A 49 -21.94 -9.30 -1.72
N LYS A 50 -22.78 -8.35 -2.13
CA LYS A 50 -24.06 -8.57 -2.82
C LYS A 50 -23.84 -9.11 -4.25
N PRO A 51 -24.88 -9.78 -4.83
CA PRO A 51 -24.77 -10.38 -6.15
C PRO A 51 -24.36 -9.40 -7.28
N ALA A 52 -24.80 -8.15 -7.22
CA ALA A 52 -24.43 -7.12 -8.22
C ALA A 52 -22.92 -6.88 -8.24
N HIS A 53 -22.27 -6.76 -7.08
CA HIS A 53 -20.83 -6.60 -6.96
C HIS A 53 -20.08 -7.81 -7.51
N ARG A 54 -20.47 -9.01 -7.09
CA ARG A 54 -19.84 -10.27 -7.53
C ARG A 54 -19.94 -10.47 -9.03
N ARG A 55 -21.09 -10.15 -9.60
CA ARG A 55 -21.30 -10.23 -11.05
C ARG A 55 -20.34 -9.30 -11.78
N TRP A 56 -20.28 -8.04 -11.33
CA TRP A 56 -19.39 -7.04 -11.94
C TRP A 56 -17.91 -7.48 -11.94
N ILE A 57 -17.42 -8.01 -10.82
CA ILE A 57 -16.03 -8.53 -10.74
C ILE A 57 -15.85 -9.76 -11.62
N ALA A 58 -16.79 -10.69 -11.63
CA ALA A 58 -16.73 -11.91 -12.45
C ALA A 58 -16.66 -11.56 -13.94
N ASP A 59 -17.48 -10.63 -14.40
CA ASP A 59 -17.47 -10.14 -15.78
C ASP A 59 -16.12 -9.50 -16.13
N LEU A 60 -15.56 -8.68 -15.25
CA LEU A 60 -14.21 -8.09 -15.44
C LEU A 60 -13.13 -9.17 -15.55
N CYS A 61 -13.12 -10.15 -14.66
CA CYS A 61 -12.14 -11.24 -14.65
C CYS A 61 -12.25 -12.15 -15.88
N ALA A 62 -13.44 -12.32 -16.43
CA ALA A 62 -13.65 -13.07 -17.66
C ALA A 62 -13.09 -12.34 -18.90
N LEU A 63 -13.10 -11.00 -18.90
CA LEU A 63 -12.64 -10.17 -20.01
C LEU A 63 -11.10 -9.93 -20.01
N ASP A 64 -10.46 -9.93 -18.85
CA ASP A 64 -9.04 -9.60 -18.72
C ASP A 64 -8.37 -10.49 -17.64
N PRO A 65 -7.51 -11.45 -18.03
CA PRO A 65 -6.91 -12.41 -17.10
C PRO A 65 -5.95 -11.79 -16.08
N ARG A 66 -5.55 -10.55 -16.24
CA ARG A 66 -4.77 -9.81 -15.25
C ARG A 66 -5.58 -9.50 -13.99
N PHE A 67 -6.91 -9.53 -14.05
CA PHE A 67 -7.80 -9.39 -12.92
C PHE A 67 -8.24 -10.77 -12.44
N GLN A 68 -8.09 -11.01 -11.16
CA GLN A 68 -8.47 -12.26 -10.51
C GLN A 68 -9.36 -11.95 -9.29
N TRP A 69 -10.23 -12.87 -8.95
CA TRP A 69 -11.12 -12.75 -7.82
C TRP A 69 -11.00 -13.98 -6.92
N ARG A 70 -11.04 -13.73 -5.61
CA ARG A 70 -11.10 -14.76 -4.57
C ARG A 70 -12.08 -14.32 -3.48
N PRO A 71 -12.89 -15.23 -2.93
CA PRO A 71 -13.67 -14.95 -1.73
C PRO A 71 -12.70 -14.76 -0.55
N GLN A 72 -13.04 -13.83 0.34
CA GLN A 72 -12.31 -13.66 1.59
C GLN A 72 -12.53 -14.85 2.50
N ASP A 73 -11.48 -15.31 3.18
CA ASP A 73 -11.56 -16.31 4.22
C ASP A 73 -12.40 -15.76 5.39
N PRO A 74 -13.52 -16.43 5.76
CA PRO A 74 -14.39 -15.98 6.85
C PRO A 74 -13.71 -16.04 8.22
N THR A 75 -12.63 -16.79 8.37
CA THR A 75 -11.86 -16.88 9.61
C THR A 75 -10.95 -15.66 9.83
N GLU A 76 -10.62 -14.94 8.77
CA GLU A 76 -9.85 -13.69 8.81
C GLU A 76 -10.68 -12.52 8.23
N PRO A 77 -11.70 -12.01 8.93
CA PRO A 77 -12.58 -10.97 8.43
C PRO A 77 -11.90 -9.59 8.42
N GLY A 78 -12.45 -8.66 7.62
CA GLY A 78 -12.01 -7.27 7.53
C GLY A 78 -10.86 -7.05 6.55
N ILE A 79 -10.48 -5.77 6.39
CA ILE A 79 -9.53 -5.33 5.35
C ILE A 79 -8.18 -6.03 5.49
N PHE A 80 -7.62 -6.11 6.69
CA PHE A 80 -6.31 -6.73 6.91
C PHE A 80 -6.33 -8.25 6.82
N GLY A 81 -7.46 -8.89 7.10
CA GLY A 81 -7.66 -10.32 6.80
C GLY A 81 -7.60 -10.59 5.30
N ALA A 82 -8.30 -9.79 4.50
CA ALA A 82 -8.22 -9.89 3.05
C ALA A 82 -6.78 -9.62 2.52
N MET A 83 -6.08 -8.63 3.08
CA MET A 83 -4.67 -8.36 2.73
C MET A 83 -3.76 -9.51 3.13
N ASN A 84 -3.98 -10.17 4.27
CA ASN A 84 -3.24 -11.36 4.69
C ASN A 84 -3.40 -12.52 3.71
N GLN A 85 -4.60 -12.73 3.23
CA GLN A 85 -4.85 -13.70 2.16
C GLN A 85 -4.07 -13.34 0.88
N GLY A 86 -3.93 -12.04 0.57
CA GLY A 86 -3.10 -11.55 -0.53
C GLY A 86 -1.62 -11.91 -0.40
N PHE A 87 -1.05 -11.86 0.80
CA PHE A 87 0.33 -12.30 1.04
C PHE A 87 0.52 -13.76 0.67
N SER A 88 -0.40 -14.65 1.03
CA SER A 88 -0.31 -16.08 0.74
C SER A 88 -0.42 -16.41 -0.75
N LEU A 89 -1.03 -15.53 -1.54
CA LEU A 89 -1.19 -15.70 -3.00
C LEU A 89 0.03 -15.21 -3.80
N ALA A 90 0.95 -14.46 -3.16
CA ALA A 90 2.19 -14.00 -3.78
C ALA A 90 3.32 -15.04 -3.63
N THR A 91 3.15 -16.18 -4.25
CA THR A 91 4.07 -17.33 -4.13
C THR A 91 5.37 -17.18 -4.93
N ASN A 92 5.37 -16.38 -5.99
CA ASN A 92 6.58 -16.16 -6.79
C ASN A 92 7.56 -15.26 -6.00
N PRO A 93 8.85 -15.66 -5.84
CA PRO A 93 9.87 -14.89 -5.15
C PRO A 93 10.18 -13.53 -5.80
N GLU A 94 9.88 -13.35 -7.08
CA GLU A 94 10.09 -12.07 -7.79
C GLU A 94 8.90 -11.11 -7.69
N THR A 95 7.85 -11.50 -6.98
CA THR A 95 6.63 -10.69 -6.86
C THR A 95 6.79 -9.57 -5.86
N TRP A 96 6.41 -8.37 -6.28
CA TRP A 96 6.23 -7.20 -5.44
C TRP A 96 4.75 -6.98 -5.14
N LEU A 97 4.39 -6.79 -3.86
CA LEU A 97 3.02 -6.57 -3.43
C LEU A 97 2.70 -5.10 -3.24
N LEU A 98 1.54 -4.69 -3.74
CA LEU A 98 0.86 -3.45 -3.41
C LEU A 98 -0.50 -3.76 -2.79
N PHE A 99 -0.92 -2.96 -1.84
CA PHE A 99 -2.23 -3.05 -1.22
C PHE A 99 -3.00 -1.76 -1.45
N TRP A 100 -4.03 -1.81 -2.27
CA TRP A 100 -4.87 -0.67 -2.63
C TRP A 100 -6.30 -0.83 -2.12
N GLY A 101 -6.96 0.28 -1.82
CA GLY A 101 -8.40 0.32 -1.61
C GLY A 101 -9.15 0.27 -2.94
N SER A 102 -10.45 0.00 -2.88
CA SER A 102 -11.31 0.01 -4.05
C SER A 102 -11.46 1.41 -4.70
N ASP A 103 -11.13 2.45 -3.96
CA ASP A 103 -11.19 3.86 -4.30
C ASP A 103 -9.81 4.48 -4.64
N ASP A 104 -8.76 3.65 -4.73
CA ASP A 104 -7.42 4.07 -5.14
C ASP A 104 -7.24 3.88 -6.66
N TRP A 105 -6.30 4.65 -7.26
CA TRP A 105 -5.93 4.49 -8.67
C TRP A 105 -4.50 4.94 -8.95
N ALA A 106 -3.90 4.43 -10.01
CA ALA A 106 -2.54 4.78 -10.42
C ALA A 106 -2.42 6.27 -10.79
N ALA A 107 -1.36 6.94 -10.34
CA ALA A 107 -1.17 8.36 -10.54
C ALA A 107 -0.91 8.75 -12.01
N SER A 108 -0.33 7.85 -12.81
CA SER A 108 -0.13 8.04 -14.25
C SER A 108 -0.01 6.70 -14.99
N PRO A 109 -0.17 6.68 -16.32
CA PRO A 109 0.01 5.46 -17.11
C PRO A 109 1.41 4.86 -17.06
N GLN A 110 2.45 5.64 -16.78
CA GLN A 110 3.85 5.19 -16.77
C GLN A 110 4.37 4.92 -15.37
N VAL A 111 3.52 4.97 -14.34
CA VAL A 111 4.02 4.95 -12.95
C VAL A 111 4.66 3.61 -12.58
N PHE A 112 4.14 2.49 -13.08
CA PHE A 112 4.74 1.18 -12.82
C PHE A 112 6.06 0.98 -13.56
N GLU A 113 6.15 1.44 -14.79
CA GLU A 113 7.39 1.43 -15.56
C GLU A 113 8.49 2.25 -14.87
N LYS A 114 8.17 3.49 -14.46
CA LYS A 114 9.10 4.35 -13.71
C LYS A 114 9.57 3.70 -12.41
N MET A 115 8.65 3.08 -11.70
CA MET A 115 8.93 2.38 -10.44
C MET A 115 9.87 1.20 -10.65
N VAL A 116 9.62 0.36 -11.67
CA VAL A 116 10.50 -0.77 -12.01
C VAL A 116 11.88 -0.29 -12.45
N ASN A 117 11.96 0.78 -13.24
CA ASN A 117 13.24 1.37 -13.64
C ASN A 117 14.05 1.87 -12.42
N LEU A 118 13.38 2.43 -11.40
CA LEU A 118 14.04 2.85 -10.15
C LEU A 118 14.53 1.65 -9.34
N LEU A 119 13.76 0.56 -9.28
CA LEU A 119 14.20 -0.70 -8.66
C LEU A 119 15.43 -1.27 -9.38
N GLN A 120 15.42 -1.30 -10.72
CA GLN A 120 16.55 -1.75 -11.52
C GLN A 120 17.79 -0.88 -11.29
N ALA A 121 17.62 0.43 -11.20
CA ALA A 121 18.72 1.34 -10.90
C ALA A 121 19.27 1.13 -9.49
N ALA A 122 18.44 0.86 -8.48
CA ALA A 122 18.88 0.53 -7.13
C ALA A 122 19.69 -0.77 -7.12
N TRP A 123 19.18 -1.80 -7.79
CA TRP A 123 19.87 -3.10 -7.93
C TRP A 123 21.22 -2.97 -8.65
N SER A 124 21.29 -2.17 -9.74
CA SER A 124 22.54 -1.94 -10.49
C SER A 124 23.61 -1.21 -9.65
N ARG A 125 23.21 -0.49 -8.60
CA ARG A 125 24.12 0.12 -7.61
C ARG A 125 24.54 -0.85 -6.50
N GLY A 126 24.17 -2.13 -6.60
CA GLY A 126 24.46 -3.15 -5.59
C GLY A 126 23.46 -3.16 -4.41
N GLY A 127 22.34 -2.44 -4.52
CA GLY A 127 21.23 -2.53 -3.57
C GLY A 127 20.31 -3.69 -3.93
N ASP A 128 19.69 -4.30 -2.93
CA ASP A 128 18.62 -5.29 -3.10
C ASP A 128 17.44 -4.87 -2.20
N PRO A 129 16.60 -3.90 -2.65
CA PRO A 129 15.58 -3.36 -1.80
C PRO A 129 14.54 -4.41 -1.41
N ASP A 130 14.25 -4.50 -0.12
CA ASP A 130 13.18 -5.32 0.45
C ASP A 130 11.83 -4.59 0.41
N LEU A 131 11.88 -3.27 0.57
CA LEU A 131 10.72 -2.38 0.60
C LEU A 131 11.03 -1.14 -0.23
N LEU A 132 10.11 -0.78 -1.14
CA LEU A 132 10.18 0.48 -1.85
C LEU A 132 9.04 1.38 -1.38
N VAL A 133 9.38 2.60 -0.92
CA VAL A 133 8.43 3.59 -0.44
C VAL A 133 8.37 4.75 -1.41
N ALA A 134 7.23 4.92 -2.04
CA ALA A 134 6.90 6.02 -2.94
C ALA A 134 6.00 7.06 -2.25
N THR A 135 5.48 8.02 -3.00
CA THR A 135 4.53 9.01 -2.52
C THR A 135 3.11 8.69 -2.99
N GLY A 136 2.12 9.17 -2.24
CA GLY A 136 0.72 9.07 -2.59
C GLY A 136 0.00 10.40 -2.36
N ARG A 137 -1.07 10.64 -3.10
CA ARG A 137 -1.84 11.87 -3.02
C ARG A 137 -3.28 11.60 -2.60
N TYR A 138 -3.77 12.34 -1.60
CA TYR A 138 -5.21 12.34 -1.28
C TYR A 138 -5.98 13.29 -2.19
N VAL A 139 -7.07 12.81 -2.74
CA VAL A 139 -7.97 13.54 -3.65
C VAL A 139 -9.34 13.63 -3.02
N LYS A 140 -9.99 14.80 -3.13
CA LYS A 140 -11.35 14.97 -2.64
C LYS A 140 -12.34 14.22 -3.53
N PRO A 141 -13.47 13.71 -2.98
CA PRO A 141 -14.48 12.99 -3.75
C PRO A 141 -15.07 13.80 -4.91
N THR A 142 -15.23 15.13 -4.75
CA THR A 142 -15.72 16.05 -5.79
C THR A 142 -14.81 16.13 -7.00
N ASP A 143 -13.50 15.96 -6.79
CA ASP A 143 -12.50 16.02 -7.86
C ASP A 143 -12.30 14.64 -8.51
N ALA A 144 -12.86 13.60 -7.88
CA ALA A 144 -12.74 12.21 -8.31
C ALA A 144 -13.62 11.88 -9.55
N ALA A 145 -14.65 12.66 -9.84
CA ALA A 145 -15.55 12.42 -10.99
C ALA A 145 -14.91 12.76 -12.36
N ALA A 146 -13.82 13.53 -12.38
CA ALA A 146 -13.14 13.95 -13.59
C ALA A 146 -11.95 13.04 -13.90
N VAL A 147 -12.14 12.01 -14.69
CA VAL A 147 -11.09 11.07 -15.13
C VAL A 147 -9.99 11.75 -15.98
N THR A 148 -10.23 12.96 -16.46
CA THR A 148 -9.39 13.63 -17.48
C THR A 148 -8.91 15.04 -17.11
N THR A 149 -9.35 15.63 -15.98
CA THR A 149 -8.91 16.98 -15.59
C THR A 149 -7.72 16.93 -14.65
N PRO A 150 -6.72 17.85 -14.83
CA PRO A 150 -5.66 18.03 -13.86
C PRO A 150 -6.26 18.31 -12.48
N ILE A 151 -5.82 17.59 -11.46
CA ILE A 151 -6.33 17.72 -10.10
C ILE A 151 -5.88 19.09 -9.56
N LEU A 152 -6.72 20.11 -9.68
CA LEU A 152 -6.54 21.44 -9.11
C LEU A 152 -7.16 21.51 -7.71
N GLY A 153 -6.66 20.73 -6.77
CA GLY A 153 -7.14 20.73 -5.40
C GLY A 153 -5.98 20.72 -4.39
N ARG A 154 -6.21 21.24 -3.19
CA ARG A 154 -5.27 21.08 -2.06
C ARG A 154 -5.18 19.59 -1.72
N CYS A 155 -4.18 18.93 -2.27
CA CYS A 155 -3.90 17.53 -2.02
C CYS A 155 -2.74 17.43 -1.02
N SER A 156 -2.89 16.65 0.03
CA SER A 156 -1.76 16.31 0.88
C SER A 156 -0.91 15.26 0.15
N VAL A 157 0.30 15.64 -0.21
CA VAL A 157 1.30 14.71 -0.71
C VAL A 157 2.06 14.19 0.50
N PHE A 158 2.00 12.88 0.73
CA PHE A 158 2.90 12.25 1.69
C PHE A 158 4.28 12.16 1.07
N ARG A 159 5.17 13.07 1.46
CA ARG A 159 6.59 12.96 1.17
C ARG A 159 7.26 12.24 2.32
N TRP A 160 7.95 11.18 1.98
CA TRP A 160 8.68 10.39 2.95
C TRP A 160 10.15 10.88 3.01
N SER A 161 10.73 10.95 4.20
CA SER A 161 12.14 11.34 4.34
C SER A 161 13.08 10.16 4.10
N HIS A 162 14.34 10.46 3.76
CA HIS A 162 15.36 9.47 3.36
C HIS A 162 15.73 8.41 4.43
N SER A 163 15.12 8.43 5.61
CA SER A 163 15.39 7.45 6.67
C SER A 163 14.11 6.82 7.19
N PHE A 164 13.84 5.60 6.74
CA PHE A 164 12.67 4.83 7.10
C PHE A 164 12.50 4.68 8.63
N ARG A 165 13.54 4.19 9.32
CA ARG A 165 13.49 3.95 10.77
C ARG A 165 13.33 5.23 11.56
N ARG A 166 14.11 6.26 11.21
CA ARG A 166 14.04 7.58 11.86
C ARG A 166 12.65 8.20 11.70
N SER A 167 12.07 8.11 10.51
CA SER A 167 10.75 8.67 10.24
C SER A 167 9.66 7.98 11.04
N LEU A 168 9.68 6.65 11.13
CA LEU A 168 8.75 5.90 11.98
C LEU A 168 8.89 6.25 13.45
N PHE A 169 10.12 6.36 13.97
CA PHE A 169 10.38 6.79 15.34
C PHE A 169 9.85 8.20 15.59
N LEU A 170 10.02 9.12 14.66
CA LEU A 170 9.50 10.49 14.74
C LEU A 170 7.99 10.59 14.48
N GLY A 171 7.29 9.48 14.27
CA GLY A 171 5.84 9.41 14.17
C GLY A 171 5.25 9.51 12.77
N SER A 172 6.07 9.60 11.74
CA SER A 172 5.62 9.52 10.34
C SER A 172 5.40 8.05 9.94
N THR A 173 4.37 7.79 9.12
CA THR A 173 4.07 6.46 8.59
C THR A 173 4.19 6.49 7.07
N PRO A 174 4.87 5.52 6.43
CA PRO A 174 4.83 5.40 4.98
C PRO A 174 3.40 5.32 4.48
N PRO A 175 3.08 5.92 3.33
CA PRO A 175 1.78 5.68 2.73
C PRO A 175 1.69 4.22 2.31
N HIS A 176 0.78 3.48 2.94
CA HIS A 176 0.63 2.04 2.74
C HIS A 176 0.40 1.69 1.27
N GLN A 177 -0.49 2.44 0.60
CA GLN A 177 -0.84 2.25 -0.80
C GLN A 177 0.30 2.62 -1.77
N ALA A 178 1.30 3.38 -1.31
CA ALA A 178 2.48 3.74 -2.10
C ALA A 178 3.74 2.97 -1.65
N SER A 179 3.57 1.90 -0.89
CA SER A 179 4.66 1.05 -0.39
C SER A 179 4.61 -0.32 -1.04
N LEU A 180 5.63 -0.65 -1.85
CA LEU A 180 5.77 -1.97 -2.43
C LEU A 180 6.54 -2.87 -1.49
N ILE A 181 5.95 -4.00 -1.16
CA ILE A 181 6.51 -5.02 -0.29
C ILE A 181 7.19 -6.07 -1.15
N GLY A 182 8.51 -6.06 -1.12
CA GLY A 182 9.35 -6.99 -1.88
C GLY A 182 9.47 -8.37 -1.25
N PRO A 183 10.16 -9.30 -1.96
CA PRO A 183 10.41 -10.66 -1.44
C PRO A 183 11.16 -10.68 -0.12
N GLY A 184 12.15 -9.81 0.05
CA GLY A 184 12.95 -9.72 1.28
C GLY A 184 12.12 -9.29 2.48
N ALA A 185 11.29 -8.25 2.36
CA ALA A 185 10.39 -7.84 3.43
C ALA A 185 9.41 -8.97 3.82
N ARG A 186 8.91 -9.74 2.83
CA ARG A 186 8.02 -10.88 3.09
C ARG A 186 8.71 -12.05 3.80
N LYS A 187 10.02 -12.24 3.64
CA LYS A 187 10.79 -13.22 4.43
C LYS A 187 10.80 -12.86 5.91
N HIS A 188 10.85 -11.57 6.23
CA HIS A 188 10.80 -11.09 7.60
C HIS A 188 9.38 -11.08 8.16
N LEU A 189 8.41 -10.59 7.38
CA LEU A 189 7.03 -10.43 7.82
C LEU A 189 6.05 -10.56 6.64
N ALA A 190 5.31 -11.68 6.59
CA ALA A 190 4.40 -12.02 5.50
C ALA A 190 2.92 -11.88 5.90
N ARG A 191 2.60 -11.08 6.90
CA ARG A 191 1.22 -10.80 7.31
C ARG A 191 1.10 -9.60 8.23
N TYR A 192 -0.07 -8.99 8.24
CA TYR A 192 -0.48 -8.03 9.26
C TYR A 192 -0.87 -8.75 10.55
N ALA A 193 -0.60 -8.12 11.69
CA ALA A 193 -0.92 -8.70 12.99
C ALA A 193 -2.44 -8.77 13.22
N ALA A 194 -2.89 -9.84 13.85
CA ALA A 194 -4.26 -9.98 14.31
C ALA A 194 -4.60 -8.93 15.40
N GLY A 195 -5.88 -8.58 15.53
CA GLY A 195 -6.38 -7.63 16.52
C GLY A 195 -6.38 -6.17 16.08
N PHE A 196 -5.73 -5.83 14.97
CA PHE A 196 -5.80 -4.51 14.34
C PHE A 196 -6.92 -4.45 13.30
N ARG A 197 -7.66 -3.34 13.29
CA ARG A 197 -8.70 -3.06 12.29
C ARG A 197 -8.39 -1.83 11.44
N LEU A 198 -7.64 -0.85 12.00
CA LEU A 198 -7.43 0.46 11.39
C LEU A 198 -5.95 0.83 11.19
N SER A 199 -5.04 0.21 11.95
CA SER A 199 -3.62 0.64 12.02
C SER A 199 -2.65 -0.54 11.94
N ALA A 200 -3.06 -1.66 11.30
CA ALA A 200 -2.16 -2.79 11.11
C ALA A 200 -1.01 -2.47 10.15
N ASP A 201 -1.21 -1.54 9.21
CA ASP A 201 -0.18 -0.99 8.33
C ASP A 201 0.94 -0.30 9.12
N LEU A 202 0.58 0.53 10.11
CA LEU A 202 1.56 1.15 11.00
C LEU A 202 2.32 0.09 11.80
N ASP A 203 1.61 -0.88 12.40
CA ASP A 203 2.27 -1.97 13.13
C ASP A 203 3.23 -2.75 12.22
N TYR A 204 2.81 -3.07 11.01
CA TYR A 204 3.62 -3.77 10.03
C TYR A 204 4.94 -3.06 9.74
N PHE A 205 4.88 -1.76 9.40
CA PHE A 205 6.10 -0.99 9.14
C PHE A 205 6.99 -0.83 10.38
N LEU A 206 6.40 -0.66 11.55
CA LEU A 206 7.14 -0.61 12.81
C LEU A 206 7.84 -1.94 13.10
N GLN A 207 7.19 -3.09 12.89
CA GLN A 207 7.82 -4.40 13.06
C GLN A 207 8.93 -4.63 12.03
N LEU A 208 8.70 -4.30 10.75
CA LEU A 208 9.74 -4.37 9.71
C LEU A 208 10.96 -3.51 10.06
N SER A 209 10.76 -2.33 10.64
CA SER A 209 11.85 -1.42 11.00
C SER A 209 12.82 -2.00 12.05
N ARG A 210 12.44 -3.06 12.76
CA ARG A 210 13.26 -3.74 13.76
C ARG A 210 14.32 -4.67 13.16
N TRP A 211 14.18 -5.04 11.89
CA TRP A 211 15.15 -5.88 11.19
C TRP A 211 16.32 -5.02 10.71
N PRO A 212 17.54 -5.20 11.25
CA PRO A 212 18.68 -4.31 10.96
C PRO A 212 19.13 -4.39 9.48
N ASP A 213 18.99 -5.55 8.86
CA ASP A 213 19.36 -5.86 7.48
C ASP A 213 18.30 -5.44 6.44
N LEU A 214 17.10 -5.02 6.87
CA LEU A 214 16.04 -4.55 5.96
C LEU A 214 16.54 -3.37 5.12
N GLN A 215 16.54 -3.54 3.80
CA GLN A 215 16.88 -2.51 2.83
C GLN A 215 15.63 -1.80 2.33
N VAL A 216 15.57 -0.49 2.54
CA VAL A 216 14.44 0.34 2.15
C VAL A 216 14.89 1.42 1.18
N GLU A 217 14.32 1.40 -0.02
CA GLU A 217 14.51 2.46 -1.02
C GLU A 217 13.33 3.44 -0.95
N CYS A 218 13.65 4.72 -0.71
CA CYS A 218 12.65 5.78 -0.70
C CYS A 218 12.76 6.58 -2.00
N ILE A 219 11.68 6.66 -2.77
CA ILE A 219 11.66 7.31 -4.09
C ILE A 219 10.68 8.48 -4.12
N ASP A 220 11.06 9.56 -4.82
CA ASP A 220 10.18 10.70 -5.07
C ASP A 220 9.36 10.45 -6.37
N LEU A 221 8.44 9.49 -6.26
CA LEU A 221 7.50 9.12 -7.32
C LEU A 221 6.09 9.12 -6.77
N GLU A 222 5.19 9.91 -7.34
CA GLU A 222 3.76 9.84 -7.03
C GLU A 222 3.17 8.58 -7.68
N LEU A 223 2.93 7.54 -6.86
CA LEU A 223 2.51 6.23 -7.30
C LEU A 223 1.00 6.09 -7.41
N VAL A 224 0.29 6.63 -6.43
CA VAL A 224 -1.14 6.36 -6.24
C VAL A 224 -1.90 7.60 -5.81
N HIS A 225 -3.10 7.75 -6.34
CA HIS A 225 -4.10 8.68 -5.84
C HIS A 225 -5.10 7.92 -4.96
N MET A 226 -5.43 8.49 -3.80
CA MET A 226 -6.29 7.92 -2.79
C MET A 226 -7.49 8.84 -2.54
N GLN A 227 -8.69 8.31 -2.48
CA GLN A 227 -9.86 9.13 -2.15
C GLN A 227 -9.86 9.48 -0.65
N SER A 228 -10.07 10.75 -0.32
CA SER A 228 -10.17 11.19 1.08
C SER A 228 -11.54 10.83 1.67
N GLY A 229 -11.57 10.47 2.97
CA GLY A 229 -12.81 10.16 3.69
C GLY A 229 -13.08 8.68 3.95
N GLY A 230 -12.10 7.82 3.78
CA GLY A 230 -12.19 6.38 4.05
C GLY A 230 -12.51 6.01 5.52
N VAL A 231 -12.69 4.71 5.78
CA VAL A 231 -13.15 4.13 7.06
C VAL A 231 -12.27 4.53 8.26
N SER A 232 -10.98 4.71 8.06
CA SER A 232 -10.02 5.05 9.13
C SER A 232 -10.22 6.43 9.78
N GLY A 233 -10.99 7.33 9.13
CA GLY A 233 -11.31 8.65 9.68
C GLY A 233 -12.44 8.66 10.71
N ARG A 234 -13.29 7.63 10.74
CA ARG A 234 -14.54 7.62 11.54
C ARG A 234 -14.41 7.05 12.95
N GLU A 235 -13.44 6.18 13.22
CA GLU A 235 -13.26 5.48 14.50
C GLU A 235 -12.03 5.99 15.26
N SER A 236 -12.01 7.26 15.66
CA SER A 236 -10.84 7.91 16.27
C SER A 236 -10.33 7.23 17.54
N ARG A 237 -11.22 6.84 18.47
CA ARG A 237 -10.85 6.18 19.75
C ARG A 237 -10.12 4.86 19.50
N ARG A 238 -10.67 4.01 18.64
CA ARG A 238 -10.05 2.71 18.27
C ARG A 238 -8.68 2.93 17.64
N ARG A 239 -8.59 3.88 16.72
CA ARG A 239 -7.32 4.24 16.08
C ARG A 239 -6.27 4.66 17.10
N PHE A 240 -6.61 5.45 18.11
CA PHE A 240 -5.67 5.81 19.18
C PHE A 240 -5.15 4.59 19.94
N GLN A 241 -6.03 3.65 20.28
CA GLN A 241 -5.68 2.44 20.99
C GLN A 241 -4.75 1.54 20.14
N GLU A 242 -5.08 1.36 18.86
CA GLU A 242 -4.28 0.55 17.94
C GLU A 242 -2.91 1.17 17.67
N VAL A 243 -2.84 2.49 17.48
CA VAL A 243 -1.57 3.22 17.33
C VAL A 243 -0.70 3.06 18.58
N ARG A 244 -1.27 3.19 19.78
CA ARG A 244 -0.55 2.94 21.04
C ARG A 244 -0.03 1.50 21.11
N LEU A 245 -0.88 0.53 20.75
CA LEU A 245 -0.50 -0.88 20.75
C LEU A 245 0.66 -1.14 19.78
N ALA A 246 0.61 -0.59 18.57
CA ALA A 246 1.66 -0.73 17.56
C ALA A 246 3.01 -0.19 18.07
N TYR A 247 3.03 1.00 18.65
CA TYR A 247 4.24 1.56 19.25
C TYR A 247 4.73 0.74 20.46
N GLY A 248 3.80 0.25 21.30
CA GLY A 248 4.13 -0.63 22.43
C GLY A 248 4.82 -1.92 21.98
N ARG A 249 4.33 -2.53 20.92
CA ARG A 249 4.93 -3.74 20.31
C ARG A 249 6.32 -3.48 19.72
N ALA A 250 6.53 -2.31 19.14
CA ALA A 250 7.80 -1.99 18.47
C ALA A 250 8.88 -1.51 19.45
N PHE A 251 8.54 -0.69 20.43
CA PHE A 251 9.48 0.02 21.30
C PHE A 251 9.42 -0.38 22.78
N GLY A 252 8.55 -1.32 23.15
CA GLY A 252 8.41 -1.80 24.53
C GLY A 252 8.07 -0.64 25.47
N TRP A 253 8.84 -0.50 26.57
CA TRP A 253 8.60 0.53 27.60
C TRP A 253 8.83 1.97 27.10
N LEU A 254 9.59 2.17 26.02
CA LEU A 254 9.85 3.48 25.40
C LEU A 254 8.74 3.95 24.45
N TRP A 255 7.66 3.18 24.27
CA TRP A 255 6.59 3.45 23.30
C TRP A 255 6.00 4.87 23.38
N TRP A 256 5.96 5.47 24.55
CA TRP A 256 5.37 6.79 24.79
C TRP A 256 6.10 7.92 24.09
N LEU A 257 7.42 7.80 23.89
CA LEU A 257 8.25 8.81 23.23
C LEU A 257 7.91 8.95 21.73
N PRO A 258 8.04 7.92 20.87
CA PRO A 258 7.66 8.04 19.46
C PRO A 258 6.14 8.24 19.28
N TYR A 259 5.32 7.71 20.19
CA TYR A 259 3.89 7.98 20.21
C TYR A 259 3.59 9.48 20.41
N GLY A 260 4.23 10.12 21.39
CA GLY A 260 4.10 11.56 21.64
C GLY A 260 4.59 12.41 20.47
N LEU A 261 5.78 12.09 19.93
CA LEU A 261 6.35 12.77 18.76
C LEU A 261 5.42 12.74 17.55
N ARG A 262 4.68 11.65 17.33
CA ARG A 262 3.67 11.55 16.26
C ARG A 262 2.62 12.66 16.34
N TYR A 263 2.14 13.00 17.53
CA TYR A 263 1.12 14.05 17.69
C TYR A 263 1.72 15.44 17.62
N VAL A 264 2.94 15.64 18.11
CA VAL A 264 3.67 16.91 17.93
C VAL A 264 3.87 17.21 16.44
N GLN A 265 4.32 16.26 15.64
CA GLN A 265 4.48 16.44 14.19
C GLN A 265 3.16 16.77 13.49
N ARG A 266 2.05 16.16 13.89
CA ARG A 266 0.72 16.47 13.33
C ARG A 266 0.28 17.88 13.64
N LEU A 267 0.49 18.34 14.87
CA LEU A 267 0.18 19.72 15.27
C LEU A 267 1.03 20.72 14.46
N THR A 268 2.33 20.48 14.34
CA THR A 268 3.22 21.37 13.55
C THR A 268 2.89 21.38 12.07
N SER A 269 2.42 20.26 11.52
CA SER A 269 1.98 20.21 10.11
C SER A 269 0.68 20.97 9.86
N MET A 270 -0.25 20.97 10.84
CA MET A 270 -1.50 21.76 10.76
C MET A 270 -1.25 23.26 10.88
N LEU A 271 -0.22 23.68 11.62
CA LEU A 271 0.15 25.10 11.77
C LEU A 271 0.91 25.67 10.55
N ARG A 272 1.42 24.81 9.66
CA ARG A 272 2.15 25.20 8.45
C ARG A 272 1.28 25.22 7.19
N GLN A 273 0.02 24.83 7.28
CA GLN A 273 -1.00 24.91 6.23
C GLN A 273 -1.89 26.15 6.38
#